data_043daf8f8b546a9b2757bbee957a46f0
#
_entry.id   043daf8f8b546a9b2757bbee957a46f0
#
_cell.length_a   1.000
_cell.length_b   1.000
_cell.length_c   1.000
_cell.angle_alpha   90.00
_cell.angle_beta   90.00
_cell.angle_gamma   90.00
#
_symmetry.space_group_name_H-M   'P 1'
#
loop_
_entity.id
_entity.type
_entity.pdbx_description
1 polymer ?
#
loop_
_entity_poly.entity_id
_entity_poly.type
_entity_poly.pdbx_seq_one_letter_code
_entity_poly.pdbx_strand_id
1 'polypeptide(L)'
;VEKGSDSAAAAVDSPVPAEDAPPTRLALALGEAFTEAQGALALRDPEAAVHGVRKGFKRLRALLRLAEAAPARAVSQRARAARRALAETARHLAQARDTAAREDALDDLVAKAGLAKATRRAAGRALASTDAPVPEGDGVGAHRATLEAEMAALAEALPRLGAALDEEALLAALAASYAKARRAGRAVDPADDESLHELRKDVIAQRYQMELVIADWPALGQFWVDELQRLRDKLGKHHDLAVLRALAEAQPARAGRRPAWCAPLLAAIAARQGKLAHSALRLHARLFAEKPKAFRRRLSAYMSAVSERK
;
A
#
# COMPACT_ATOMS: atom_id res chain seq x y z
N VAL A 1 50.94 -5.77 -37.10
CA VAL A 1 50.45 -6.91 -36.31
C VAL A 1 49.29 -6.41 -35.50
N GLU A 2 48.10 -6.59 -36.05
CA GLU A 2 46.83 -6.36 -35.38
C GLU A 2 46.57 -7.43 -34.37
N LYS A 3 46.11 -7.03 -33.19
CA LYS A 3 45.36 -7.91 -32.30
C LYS A 3 44.04 -7.22 -31.91
N GLY A 4 42.98 -7.61 -32.64
CA GLY A 4 41.64 -7.42 -32.21
C GLY A 4 41.38 -8.23 -30.92
N SER A 5 40.79 -7.60 -29.92
CA SER A 5 40.15 -8.27 -28.79
C SER A 5 38.67 -7.99 -28.84
N ASP A 6 38.00 -8.94 -29.46
CA ASP A 6 36.55 -9.05 -29.47
C ASP A 6 36.12 -9.58 -28.09
N SER A 7 35.59 -8.71 -27.25
CA SER A 7 34.97 -9.08 -25.96
C SER A 7 33.47 -9.08 -26.12
N ALA A 8 32.95 -10.18 -26.68
CA ALA A 8 31.53 -10.46 -26.66
C ALA A 8 31.08 -10.68 -25.20
N ALA A 9 30.37 -9.70 -24.63
CA ALA A 9 29.67 -9.85 -23.38
C ALA A 9 28.54 -10.86 -23.57
N ALA A 10 28.74 -12.08 -23.09
CA ALA A 10 27.74 -13.12 -23.04
C ALA A 10 26.58 -12.63 -22.15
N ALA A 11 25.44 -12.35 -22.76
CA ALA A 11 24.18 -12.21 -22.08
C ALA A 11 23.85 -13.54 -21.40
N VAL A 12 23.97 -13.59 -20.09
CA VAL A 12 23.53 -14.74 -19.29
C VAL A 12 22.01 -14.80 -19.40
N ASP A 13 21.57 -15.66 -20.30
CA ASP A 13 20.15 -16.00 -20.48
C ASP A 13 19.70 -16.74 -19.21
N SER A 14 18.90 -16.09 -18.38
CA SER A 14 18.33 -16.72 -17.19
C SER A 14 17.35 -17.81 -17.64
N PRO A 15 17.40 -19.04 -17.09
CA PRO A 15 16.58 -20.14 -17.51
C PRO A 15 15.08 -19.76 -17.41
N VAL A 16 14.36 -19.92 -18.52
CA VAL A 16 12.91 -19.94 -18.53
C VAL A 16 12.47 -21.08 -17.62
N PRO A 17 11.55 -20.85 -16.66
CA PRO A 17 11.06 -21.95 -15.82
C PRO A 17 10.55 -23.09 -16.70
N ALA A 18 10.85 -24.32 -16.32
CA ALA A 18 10.28 -25.50 -16.99
C ALA A 18 8.75 -25.38 -16.97
N GLU A 19 8.10 -25.58 -18.11
CA GLU A 19 6.64 -25.42 -18.28
C GLU A 19 5.81 -26.31 -17.32
N ASP A 20 6.41 -27.34 -16.73
CA ASP A 20 5.76 -28.33 -15.86
C ASP A 20 5.96 -28.09 -14.35
N ALA A 21 6.67 -27.02 -13.93
CA ALA A 21 6.85 -26.75 -12.51
C ALA A 21 5.59 -26.11 -11.89
N PRO A 22 5.12 -26.57 -10.70
CA PRO A 22 3.95 -25.96 -10.07
C PRO A 22 4.22 -24.47 -9.77
N PRO A 23 3.17 -23.63 -9.90
CA PRO A 23 3.34 -22.20 -9.71
C PRO A 23 3.77 -21.87 -8.28
N THR A 24 4.70 -20.93 -8.13
CA THR A 24 5.17 -20.47 -6.82
C THR A 24 4.06 -19.76 -6.06
N ARG A 25 4.17 -19.67 -4.73
CA ARG A 25 3.23 -18.86 -3.89
C ARG A 25 3.11 -17.42 -4.38
N LEU A 26 4.23 -16.82 -4.80
CA LEU A 26 4.26 -15.46 -5.32
C LEU A 26 3.51 -15.37 -6.66
N ALA A 27 3.67 -16.36 -7.55
CA ALA A 27 2.96 -16.42 -8.83
C ALA A 27 1.45 -16.49 -8.64
N LEU A 28 0.98 -17.37 -7.77
CA LEU A 28 -0.44 -17.51 -7.43
C LEU A 28 -1.01 -16.21 -6.89
N ALA A 29 -0.35 -15.60 -5.91
CA ALA A 29 -0.82 -14.36 -5.29
C ALA A 29 -0.81 -13.16 -6.24
N LEU A 30 0.18 -13.07 -7.13
CA LEU A 30 0.23 -12.04 -8.18
C LEU A 30 -0.91 -12.24 -9.18
N GLY A 31 -1.17 -13.48 -9.61
CA GLY A 31 -2.27 -13.83 -10.51
C GLY A 31 -3.63 -13.48 -9.91
N GLU A 32 -3.89 -13.84 -8.65
CA GLU A 32 -5.11 -13.48 -7.92
C GLU A 32 -5.29 -11.96 -7.82
N ALA A 33 -4.25 -11.23 -7.41
CA ALA A 33 -4.31 -9.78 -7.27
C ALA A 33 -4.52 -9.08 -8.62
N PHE A 34 -3.98 -9.64 -9.69
CA PHE A 34 -4.20 -9.18 -11.06
C PHE A 34 -5.65 -9.40 -11.49
N THR A 35 -6.19 -10.60 -11.31
CA THR A 35 -7.59 -10.94 -11.63
C THR A 35 -8.56 -10.08 -10.84
N GLU A 36 -8.29 -9.83 -9.55
CA GLU A 36 -9.07 -8.92 -8.69
C GLU A 36 -9.11 -7.49 -9.27
N ALA A 37 -7.95 -6.96 -9.68
CA ALA A 37 -7.85 -5.63 -10.28
C ALA A 37 -8.56 -5.54 -11.63
N GLN A 38 -8.39 -6.57 -12.49
CA GLN A 38 -9.03 -6.66 -13.79
C GLN A 38 -10.56 -6.76 -13.67
N GLY A 39 -11.04 -7.60 -12.76
CA GLY A 39 -12.49 -7.72 -12.49
C GLY A 39 -13.09 -6.42 -11.99
N ALA A 40 -12.34 -5.66 -11.19
CA ALA A 40 -12.78 -4.35 -10.72
C ALA A 40 -12.92 -3.32 -11.85
N LEU A 41 -12.08 -3.37 -12.89
CA LEU A 41 -12.21 -2.52 -14.08
C LEU A 41 -13.50 -2.77 -14.87
N ALA A 42 -14.07 -3.97 -14.77
CA ALA A 42 -15.29 -4.35 -15.46
C ALA A 42 -16.58 -3.98 -14.70
N LEU A 43 -16.47 -3.47 -13.46
CA LEU A 43 -17.65 -3.06 -12.68
C LEU A 43 -18.35 -1.87 -13.32
N ARG A 44 -19.70 -1.91 -13.30
CA ARG A 44 -20.54 -0.83 -13.84
C ARG A 44 -20.63 0.38 -12.91
N ASP A 45 -20.54 0.14 -11.60
CA ASP A 45 -20.51 1.21 -10.61
C ASP A 45 -19.12 1.85 -10.58
N PRO A 46 -18.98 3.14 -10.95
CA PRO A 46 -17.70 3.82 -11.02
C PRO A 46 -16.96 3.88 -9.68
N GLU A 47 -17.67 4.05 -8.60
CA GLU A 47 -17.10 4.16 -7.26
C GLU A 47 -16.54 2.82 -6.78
N ALA A 48 -17.29 1.74 -6.98
CA ALA A 48 -16.83 0.38 -6.71
C ALA A 48 -15.65 0.00 -7.61
N ALA A 49 -15.66 0.39 -8.90
CA ALA A 49 -14.57 0.16 -9.83
C ALA A 49 -13.28 0.85 -9.36
N VAL A 50 -13.33 2.15 -9.07
CA VAL A 50 -12.18 2.92 -8.53
C VAL A 50 -11.66 2.27 -7.25
N HIS A 51 -12.56 1.92 -6.33
CA HIS A 51 -12.17 1.30 -5.06
C HIS A 51 -11.47 -0.05 -5.27
N GLY A 52 -12.05 -0.91 -6.10
CA GLY A 52 -11.55 -2.25 -6.40
C GLY A 52 -10.18 -2.21 -7.10
N VAL A 53 -10.04 -1.39 -8.15
CA VAL A 53 -8.75 -1.20 -8.86
C VAL A 53 -7.67 -0.71 -7.91
N ARG A 54 -7.95 0.30 -7.09
CA ARG A 54 -6.99 0.82 -6.11
C ARG A 54 -6.59 -0.22 -5.05
N LYS A 55 -7.53 -1.07 -4.64
CA LYS A 55 -7.26 -2.20 -3.72
C LYS A 55 -6.32 -3.21 -4.39
N GLY A 56 -6.65 -3.66 -5.61
CA GLY A 56 -5.83 -4.59 -6.38
C GLY A 56 -4.42 -4.04 -6.64
N PHE A 57 -4.30 -2.78 -7.03
CA PHE A 57 -2.99 -2.12 -7.25
C PHE A 57 -2.15 -2.03 -5.97
N LYS A 58 -2.76 -1.82 -4.81
CA LYS A 58 -2.03 -1.87 -3.53
C LYS A 58 -1.48 -3.28 -3.26
N ARG A 59 -2.29 -4.32 -3.52
CA ARG A 59 -1.88 -5.72 -3.35
C ARG A 59 -0.77 -6.08 -4.33
N LEU A 60 -0.94 -5.80 -5.63
CA LEU A 60 0.09 -6.00 -6.65
C LEU A 60 1.41 -5.30 -6.30
N ARG A 61 1.37 -4.03 -5.92
CA ARG A 61 2.56 -3.27 -5.54
C ARG A 61 3.27 -3.84 -4.31
N ALA A 62 2.52 -4.38 -3.36
CA ALA A 62 3.08 -5.04 -2.19
C ALA A 62 3.80 -6.34 -2.54
N LEU A 63 3.23 -7.14 -3.45
CA LEU A 63 3.81 -8.39 -3.92
C LEU A 63 5.02 -8.15 -4.85
N LEU A 64 4.94 -7.17 -5.75
CA LEU A 64 6.04 -6.77 -6.62
C LEU A 64 7.28 -6.31 -5.84
N ARG A 65 7.12 -5.74 -4.63
CA ARG A 65 8.26 -5.45 -3.74
C ARG A 65 9.05 -6.70 -3.36
N LEU A 66 8.42 -7.87 -3.28
CA LEU A 66 9.14 -9.13 -3.04
C LEU A 66 9.94 -9.53 -4.27
N ALA A 67 9.32 -9.46 -5.47
CA ALA A 67 10.01 -9.75 -6.73
C ALA A 67 11.20 -8.81 -7.02
N GLU A 68 11.24 -7.61 -6.43
CA GLU A 68 12.41 -6.72 -6.49
C GLU A 68 13.66 -7.32 -5.81
N ALA A 69 13.50 -8.32 -4.94
CA ALA A 69 14.59 -9.06 -4.32
C ALA A 69 15.15 -10.20 -5.19
N ALA A 70 14.62 -10.41 -6.39
CA ALA A 70 15.08 -11.44 -7.29
C ALA A 70 16.57 -11.31 -7.60
N PRO A 71 17.33 -12.43 -7.63
CA PRO A 71 18.77 -12.43 -7.96
C PRO A 71 19.04 -11.89 -9.37
N ALA A 72 18.16 -12.21 -10.31
CA ALA A 72 18.27 -11.76 -11.69
C ALA A 72 17.94 -10.25 -11.78
N ARG A 73 18.96 -9.44 -12.09
CA ARG A 73 18.85 -7.97 -12.15
C ARG A 73 17.74 -7.49 -13.08
N ALA A 74 17.55 -8.14 -14.23
CA ALA A 74 16.51 -7.80 -15.19
C ALA A 74 15.11 -7.97 -14.59
N VAL A 75 14.87 -9.05 -13.85
CA VAL A 75 13.59 -9.32 -13.17
C VAL A 75 13.34 -8.31 -12.05
N SER A 76 14.35 -8.05 -11.20
CA SER A 76 14.28 -7.03 -10.16
C SER A 76 13.96 -5.64 -10.72
N GLN A 77 14.59 -5.23 -11.82
CA GLN A 77 14.31 -3.95 -12.49
C GLN A 77 12.90 -3.91 -13.07
N ARG A 78 12.44 -5.00 -13.71
CA ARG A 78 11.08 -5.10 -14.26
C ARG A 78 10.01 -5.03 -13.15
N ALA A 79 10.21 -5.72 -12.02
CA ALA A 79 9.33 -5.63 -10.86
C ALA A 79 9.22 -4.19 -10.32
N ARG A 80 10.37 -3.50 -10.24
CA ARG A 80 10.44 -2.11 -9.82
C ARG A 80 9.73 -1.17 -10.80
N ALA A 81 9.91 -1.37 -12.10
CA ALA A 81 9.23 -0.59 -13.15
C ALA A 81 7.71 -0.78 -13.08
N ALA A 82 7.23 -2.02 -13.05
CA ALA A 82 5.80 -2.33 -12.92
C ALA A 82 5.19 -1.71 -11.66
N ARG A 83 5.88 -1.80 -10.52
CA ARG A 83 5.40 -1.19 -9.27
C ARG A 83 5.32 0.34 -9.34
N ARG A 84 6.23 0.99 -10.05
CA ARG A 84 6.20 2.45 -10.26
C ARG A 84 5.04 2.85 -11.17
N ALA A 85 4.84 2.15 -12.27
CA ALA A 85 3.73 2.38 -13.21
C ALA A 85 2.39 2.27 -12.49
N LEU A 86 2.14 1.18 -11.74
CA LEU A 86 0.94 1.03 -10.92
C LEU A 86 0.78 2.13 -9.85
N ALA A 87 1.88 2.69 -9.34
CA ALA A 87 1.83 3.79 -8.38
C ALA A 87 1.41 5.11 -9.04
N GLU A 88 1.90 5.37 -10.24
CA GLU A 88 1.55 6.54 -11.05
C GLU A 88 0.07 6.50 -11.40
N THR A 89 -0.36 5.41 -12.02
CA THR A 89 -1.76 5.22 -12.42
C THR A 89 -2.72 5.30 -11.22
N ALA A 90 -2.34 4.76 -10.06
CA ALA A 90 -3.14 4.88 -8.83
C ALA A 90 -3.30 6.32 -8.33
N ARG A 91 -2.38 7.25 -8.65
CA ARG A 91 -2.50 8.67 -8.29
C ARG A 91 -3.60 9.36 -9.10
N HIS A 92 -3.75 9.01 -10.36
CA HIS A 92 -4.81 9.55 -11.22
C HIS A 92 -6.21 9.15 -10.73
N LEU A 93 -6.33 8.04 -10.01
CA LEU A 93 -7.57 7.57 -9.40
C LEU A 93 -7.81 8.13 -7.97
N ALA A 94 -6.98 9.07 -7.50
CA ALA A 94 -7.06 9.53 -6.11
C ALA A 94 -8.21 10.52 -5.87
N GLN A 95 -8.46 11.43 -6.81
CA GLN A 95 -9.35 12.58 -6.63
C GLN A 95 -10.79 12.20 -6.27
N ALA A 96 -11.35 11.15 -6.87
CA ALA A 96 -12.73 10.71 -6.62
C ALA A 96 -13.00 10.29 -5.17
N ARG A 97 -11.97 9.93 -4.39
CA ARG A 97 -12.10 9.48 -3.01
C ARG A 97 -11.84 10.58 -1.98
N ASP A 98 -11.20 11.67 -2.36
CA ASP A 98 -10.71 12.67 -1.39
C ASP A 98 -11.88 13.36 -0.66
N THR A 99 -13.02 13.53 -1.31
CA THR A 99 -14.24 14.08 -0.70
C THR A 99 -14.83 13.14 0.36
N ALA A 100 -15.01 11.84 0.04
CA ALA A 100 -15.54 10.87 1.01
C ALA A 100 -14.59 10.71 2.21
N ALA A 101 -13.29 10.60 1.98
CA ALA A 101 -12.30 10.49 3.06
C ALA A 101 -12.28 11.75 3.96
N ARG A 102 -12.52 12.92 3.40
CA ARG A 102 -12.65 14.18 4.15
C ARG A 102 -13.90 14.19 5.04
N GLU A 103 -15.05 13.75 4.52
CA GLU A 103 -16.29 13.65 5.29
C GLU A 103 -16.14 12.64 6.44
N ASP A 104 -15.56 11.46 6.17
CA ASP A 104 -15.26 10.45 7.19
C ASP A 104 -14.32 11.00 8.28
N ALA A 105 -13.31 11.79 7.89
CA ALA A 105 -12.39 12.42 8.84
C ALA A 105 -13.09 13.45 9.73
N LEU A 106 -13.99 14.28 9.17
CA LEU A 106 -14.78 15.24 9.92
C LEU A 106 -15.74 14.53 10.91
N ASP A 107 -16.35 13.42 10.50
CA ASP A 107 -17.23 12.63 11.37
C ASP A 107 -16.45 11.89 12.48
N ASP A 108 -15.25 11.37 12.19
CA ASP A 108 -14.37 10.81 13.22
C ASP A 108 -13.98 11.86 14.28
N LEU A 109 -13.77 13.12 13.88
CA LEU A 109 -13.50 14.22 14.82
C LEU A 109 -14.69 14.54 15.73
N VAL A 110 -15.90 14.51 15.20
CA VAL A 110 -17.13 14.68 16.02
C VAL A 110 -17.23 13.53 17.03
N ALA A 111 -17.07 12.30 16.56
CA ALA A 111 -17.25 11.10 17.39
C ALA A 111 -16.13 10.87 18.42
N LYS A 112 -14.89 11.29 18.11
CA LYS A 112 -13.69 10.86 18.87
C LYS A 112 -12.83 12.01 19.41
N ALA A 113 -13.06 13.25 18.98
CA ALA A 113 -12.29 14.43 19.38
C ALA A 113 -13.14 15.58 19.95
N GLY A 114 -14.47 15.39 20.04
CA GLY A 114 -15.37 16.39 20.61
C GLY A 114 -15.59 17.62 19.70
N LEU A 115 -15.36 17.50 18.39
CA LEU A 115 -15.64 18.58 17.46
C LEU A 115 -17.14 18.88 17.46
N ALA A 116 -17.52 20.16 17.64
CA ALA A 116 -18.92 20.58 17.62
C ALA A 116 -19.55 20.31 16.22
N LYS A 117 -20.76 19.79 16.19
CA LYS A 117 -21.50 19.52 14.93
C LYS A 117 -21.67 20.78 14.07
N ALA A 118 -21.79 21.97 14.69
CA ALA A 118 -21.85 23.24 13.97
C ALA A 118 -20.53 23.52 13.23
N THR A 119 -19.39 23.31 13.89
CA THR A 119 -18.05 23.47 13.29
C THR A 119 -17.85 22.47 12.14
N ARG A 120 -18.23 21.20 12.34
CA ARG A 120 -18.18 20.16 11.29
C ARG A 120 -18.95 20.59 10.04
N ARG A 121 -20.21 21.07 10.21
CA ARG A 121 -21.03 21.55 9.09
C ARG A 121 -20.44 22.76 8.38
N ALA A 122 -19.89 23.72 9.14
CA ALA A 122 -19.26 24.90 8.55
C ALA A 122 -18.00 24.55 7.76
N ALA A 123 -17.14 23.68 8.31
CA ALA A 123 -15.94 23.18 7.64
C ALA A 123 -16.29 22.37 6.39
N GLY A 124 -17.25 21.43 6.48
CA GLY A 124 -17.67 20.60 5.34
C GLY A 124 -18.15 21.45 4.15
N ARG A 125 -19.03 22.45 4.40
CA ARG A 125 -19.48 23.36 3.33
C ARG A 125 -18.35 24.20 2.73
N ALA A 126 -17.46 24.74 3.57
CA ALA A 126 -16.37 25.56 3.10
C ALA A 126 -15.35 24.78 2.28
N LEU A 127 -15.04 23.57 2.70
CA LEU A 127 -14.07 22.70 2.00
C LEU A 127 -14.65 22.08 0.72
N ALA A 128 -15.96 21.78 0.69
CA ALA A 128 -16.63 21.34 -0.52
C ALA A 128 -16.65 22.40 -1.63
N SER A 129 -16.70 23.69 -1.26
CA SER A 129 -16.68 24.79 -2.24
C SER A 129 -15.30 25.06 -2.86
N THR A 130 -14.24 24.43 -2.33
CA THR A 130 -12.87 24.53 -2.87
C THR A 130 -12.50 23.33 -3.76
N ASP A 131 -13.35 22.32 -3.82
CA ASP A 131 -13.14 21.19 -4.72
C ASP A 131 -13.22 21.68 -6.17
N ALA A 132 -12.21 21.32 -6.97
CA ALA A 132 -12.33 21.47 -8.42
C ALA A 132 -13.53 20.62 -8.88
N PRO A 133 -14.32 21.08 -9.86
CA PRO A 133 -15.39 20.25 -10.41
C PRO A 133 -14.78 18.90 -10.82
N VAL A 134 -15.35 17.82 -10.27
CA VAL A 134 -15.00 16.47 -10.72
C VAL A 134 -15.36 16.43 -12.20
N PRO A 135 -14.41 16.14 -13.11
CA PRO A 135 -14.75 16.03 -14.52
C PRO A 135 -15.94 15.09 -14.67
N GLU A 136 -16.92 15.47 -15.49
CA GLU A 136 -18.04 14.60 -15.86
C GLU A 136 -17.47 13.37 -16.56
N GLY A 137 -17.39 12.27 -15.85
CA GLY A 137 -16.83 11.00 -16.25
C GLY A 137 -16.34 10.26 -15.02
N ASP A 138 -16.64 8.97 -14.96
CA ASP A 138 -16.16 8.13 -13.88
C ASP A 138 -14.62 8.19 -13.85
N GLY A 139 -14.02 8.29 -12.67
CA GLY A 139 -12.56 8.38 -12.51
C GLY A 139 -11.81 7.19 -13.15
N VAL A 140 -12.49 6.09 -13.46
CA VAL A 140 -11.99 4.94 -14.24
C VAL A 140 -12.14 5.20 -15.72
N GLY A 141 -13.27 5.75 -16.20
CA GLY A 141 -13.53 6.00 -17.63
C GLY A 141 -12.50 6.93 -18.24
N ALA A 142 -12.20 8.05 -17.59
CA ALA A 142 -11.19 9.02 -18.05
C ALA A 142 -9.77 8.41 -18.19
N HIS A 143 -9.48 7.36 -17.42
CA HIS A 143 -8.16 6.70 -17.41
C HIS A 143 -8.19 5.26 -17.90
N ARG A 144 -9.32 4.77 -18.42
CA ARG A 144 -9.53 3.36 -18.79
C ARG A 144 -8.47 2.83 -19.75
N ALA A 145 -8.20 3.53 -20.84
CA ALA A 145 -7.20 3.11 -21.81
C ALA A 145 -5.80 2.97 -21.20
N THR A 146 -5.40 3.90 -20.32
CA THR A 146 -4.12 3.84 -19.60
C THR A 146 -4.10 2.65 -18.62
N LEU A 147 -5.20 2.43 -17.88
CA LEU A 147 -5.34 1.31 -16.95
C LEU A 147 -5.25 -0.04 -17.69
N GLU A 148 -5.93 -0.18 -18.82
CA GLU A 148 -5.92 -1.40 -19.64
C GLU A 148 -4.53 -1.66 -20.24
N ALA A 149 -3.85 -0.63 -20.73
CA ALA A 149 -2.48 -0.75 -21.24
C ALA A 149 -1.48 -1.19 -20.15
N GLU A 150 -1.54 -0.58 -18.97
CA GLU A 150 -0.69 -0.96 -17.83
C GLU A 150 -0.98 -2.39 -17.34
N MET A 151 -2.25 -2.78 -17.33
CA MET A 151 -2.64 -4.15 -16.99
C MET A 151 -2.16 -5.16 -18.05
N ALA A 152 -2.23 -4.84 -19.34
CA ALA A 152 -1.71 -5.70 -20.40
C ALA A 152 -0.19 -5.88 -20.28
N ALA A 153 0.57 -4.80 -20.09
CA ALA A 153 2.01 -4.85 -19.90
C ALA A 153 2.40 -5.65 -18.65
N LEU A 154 1.60 -5.56 -17.58
CA LEU A 154 1.81 -6.36 -16.36
C LEU A 154 1.50 -7.83 -16.62
N ALA A 155 0.43 -8.17 -17.35
CA ALA A 155 0.06 -9.56 -17.69
C ALA A 155 1.20 -10.31 -18.36
N GLU A 156 1.88 -9.68 -19.34
CA GLU A 156 3.06 -10.25 -20.01
C GLU A 156 4.24 -10.49 -19.06
N ALA A 157 4.36 -9.67 -18.03
CA ALA A 157 5.47 -9.77 -17.07
C ALA A 157 5.22 -10.78 -15.95
N LEU A 158 3.95 -11.06 -15.61
CA LEU A 158 3.56 -11.86 -14.45
C LEU A 158 4.22 -13.24 -14.36
N PRO A 159 4.32 -14.04 -15.45
CA PRO A 159 4.94 -15.37 -15.36
C PRO A 159 6.38 -15.31 -14.85
N ARG A 160 7.19 -14.39 -15.40
CA ARG A 160 8.59 -14.20 -15.00
C ARG A 160 8.71 -13.59 -13.60
N LEU A 161 7.84 -12.66 -13.24
CA LEU A 161 7.84 -12.02 -11.93
C LEU A 161 7.36 -12.99 -10.83
N GLY A 162 6.41 -13.85 -11.14
CA GLY A 162 5.91 -14.87 -10.23
C GLY A 162 6.94 -15.95 -9.94
N ALA A 163 7.67 -16.39 -10.95
CA ALA A 163 8.75 -17.40 -10.81
C ALA A 163 10.08 -16.81 -10.27
N ALA A 164 10.13 -15.51 -9.97
CA ALA A 164 11.36 -14.79 -9.61
C ALA A 164 12.04 -15.28 -8.32
N LEU A 165 11.29 -15.89 -7.42
CA LEU A 165 11.76 -16.29 -6.10
C LEU A 165 11.34 -17.74 -5.84
N ASP A 166 12.31 -18.58 -5.49
CA ASP A 166 12.04 -19.84 -4.81
C ASP A 166 11.57 -19.60 -3.36
N GLU A 167 11.28 -20.66 -2.63
CA GLU A 167 10.74 -20.55 -1.27
C GLU A 167 11.73 -19.92 -0.28
N GLU A 168 13.02 -20.22 -0.41
CA GLU A 168 14.05 -19.63 0.46
C GLU A 168 14.27 -18.15 0.19
N ALA A 169 14.32 -17.75 -1.08
CA ALA A 169 14.43 -16.36 -1.49
C ALA A 169 13.18 -15.57 -1.11
N LEU A 170 11.99 -16.17 -1.24
CA LEU A 170 10.73 -15.57 -0.79
C LEU A 170 10.75 -15.30 0.71
N LEU A 171 11.18 -16.27 1.53
CA LEU A 171 11.34 -16.11 2.98
C LEU A 171 12.34 -14.99 3.33
N ALA A 172 13.44 -14.90 2.59
CA ALA A 172 14.43 -13.85 2.78
C ALA A 172 13.83 -12.48 2.45
N ALA A 173 13.07 -12.36 1.35
CA ALA A 173 12.39 -11.14 0.94
C ALA A 173 11.32 -10.70 1.94
N LEU A 174 10.51 -11.63 2.47
CA LEU A 174 9.54 -11.38 3.53
C LEU A 174 10.22 -10.84 4.81
N ALA A 175 11.33 -11.47 5.22
CA ALA A 175 12.09 -11.05 6.39
C ALA A 175 12.73 -9.66 6.20
N ALA A 176 13.21 -9.35 4.99
CA ALA A 176 13.74 -8.03 4.66
C ALA A 176 12.66 -6.95 4.69
N SER A 177 11.47 -7.24 4.16
CA SER A 177 10.31 -6.34 4.22
C SER A 177 9.85 -6.11 5.66
N TYR A 178 9.77 -7.16 6.48
CA TYR A 178 9.51 -7.07 7.92
C TYR A 178 10.55 -6.20 8.63
N ALA A 179 11.84 -6.42 8.35
CA ALA A 179 12.92 -5.63 8.92
C ALA A 179 12.82 -4.15 8.57
N LYS A 180 12.39 -3.83 7.34
CA LYS A 180 12.18 -2.45 6.90
C LYS A 180 11.05 -1.80 7.68
N ALA A 181 9.87 -2.43 7.75
CA ALA A 181 8.72 -1.92 8.51
C ALA A 181 9.04 -1.75 10.00
N ARG A 182 9.78 -2.72 10.58
CA ARG A 182 10.26 -2.65 11.97
C ARG A 182 11.19 -1.45 12.21
N ARG A 183 12.14 -1.19 11.32
CA ARG A 183 13.04 -0.03 11.45
C ARG A 183 12.27 1.28 11.29
N ALA A 184 11.40 1.36 10.28
CA ALA A 184 10.59 2.55 10.04
C ALA A 184 9.81 2.96 11.29
N GLY A 185 9.05 2.04 11.90
CA GLY A 185 8.25 2.40 13.06
C GLY A 185 9.03 2.64 14.37
N ARG A 186 10.31 2.21 14.43
CA ARG A 186 11.21 2.56 15.54
C ARG A 186 11.87 3.92 15.40
N ALA A 187 11.99 4.39 14.16
CA ALA A 187 12.62 5.67 13.83
C ALA A 187 11.60 6.79 13.62
N VAL A 188 10.28 6.47 13.61
CA VAL A 188 9.22 7.44 13.35
C VAL A 188 9.18 8.51 14.45
N ASP A 189 9.09 9.76 14.04
CA ASP A 189 8.68 10.86 14.91
C ASP A 189 7.14 10.94 14.91
N PRO A 190 6.48 10.78 16.08
CA PRO A 190 5.02 10.89 16.17
C PRO A 190 4.45 12.25 15.76
N ALA A 191 5.27 13.29 15.72
CA ALA A 191 4.88 14.65 15.31
C ALA A 191 5.08 14.87 13.79
N ASP A 192 5.80 13.99 13.11
CA ASP A 192 6.08 14.09 11.67
C ASP A 192 5.10 13.23 10.86
N ASP A 193 4.18 13.90 10.16
CA ASP A 193 3.18 13.26 9.30
C ASP A 193 3.79 12.42 8.18
N GLU A 194 4.92 12.86 7.60
CA GLU A 194 5.56 12.16 6.49
C GLU A 194 6.18 10.84 6.96
N SER A 195 6.85 10.82 8.11
CA SER A 195 7.41 9.58 8.66
C SER A 195 6.32 8.56 9.01
N LEU A 196 5.17 9.01 9.54
CA LEU A 196 4.00 8.16 9.77
C LEU A 196 3.37 7.68 8.46
N HIS A 197 3.37 8.51 7.41
CA HIS A 197 2.90 8.11 6.08
C HIS A 197 3.81 7.06 5.44
N GLU A 198 5.14 7.20 5.54
CA GLU A 198 6.08 6.17 5.06
C GLU A 198 5.91 4.85 5.84
N LEU A 199 5.77 4.92 7.16
CA LEU A 199 5.44 3.73 7.95
C LEU A 199 4.16 3.06 7.46
N ARG A 200 3.11 3.83 7.17
CA ARG A 200 1.84 3.30 6.63
C ARG A 200 2.05 2.52 5.33
N LYS A 201 2.91 3.02 4.42
CA LYS A 201 3.23 2.32 3.16
C LYS A 201 3.90 0.97 3.40
N ASP A 202 4.79 0.88 4.38
CA ASP A 202 5.47 -0.36 4.72
C ASP A 202 4.55 -1.35 5.45
N VAL A 203 3.65 -0.87 6.31
CA VAL A 203 2.61 -1.70 6.98
C VAL A 203 1.61 -2.26 5.96
N ILE A 204 1.18 -1.47 4.97
CA ILE A 204 0.32 -1.94 3.88
C ILE A 204 1.01 -3.06 3.09
N ALA A 205 2.29 -2.88 2.76
CA ALA A 205 3.04 -3.91 2.06
C ALA A 205 3.13 -5.19 2.88
N GLN A 206 3.53 -5.07 4.16
CA GLN A 206 3.64 -6.21 5.07
C GLN A 206 2.32 -6.97 5.23
N ARG A 207 1.19 -6.25 5.32
CA ARG A 207 -0.13 -6.87 5.43
C ARG A 207 -0.43 -7.80 4.24
N TYR A 208 -0.28 -7.31 3.01
CA TYR A 208 -0.52 -8.13 1.82
C TYR A 208 0.51 -9.26 1.63
N GLN A 209 1.76 -9.03 2.05
CA GLN A 209 2.80 -10.04 2.01
C GLN A 209 2.56 -11.17 3.02
N MET A 210 1.98 -10.88 4.18
CA MET A 210 1.62 -11.89 5.16
C MET A 210 0.46 -12.80 4.72
N GLU A 211 -0.36 -12.36 3.76
CA GLU A 211 -1.38 -13.22 3.14
C GLU A 211 -0.78 -14.47 2.46
N LEU A 212 0.48 -14.40 1.99
CA LEU A 212 1.20 -15.52 1.37
C LEU A 212 1.44 -16.70 2.32
N VAL A 213 1.48 -16.45 3.62
CA VAL A 213 1.80 -17.46 4.65
C VAL A 213 0.61 -17.83 5.53
N ILE A 214 -0.59 -17.34 5.22
CA ILE A 214 -1.81 -17.69 5.97
C ILE A 214 -2.08 -19.19 5.87
N ALA A 215 -1.87 -19.80 4.70
CA ALA A 215 -2.14 -21.22 4.48
C ALA A 215 -1.29 -22.14 5.35
N ASP A 216 -0.10 -21.69 5.79
CA ASP A 216 0.80 -22.50 6.60
C ASP A 216 0.33 -22.62 8.06
N TRP A 217 -0.37 -21.60 8.56
CA TRP A 217 -1.07 -21.63 9.85
C TRP A 217 -2.25 -20.67 9.83
N PRO A 218 -3.43 -21.09 9.37
CA PRO A 218 -4.55 -20.20 9.07
C PRO A 218 -4.97 -19.31 10.24
N ALA A 219 -5.09 -19.87 11.45
CA ALA A 219 -5.52 -19.11 12.63
C ALA A 219 -4.52 -18.00 13.00
N LEU A 220 -3.22 -18.32 13.07
CA LEU A 220 -2.18 -17.33 13.39
C LEU A 220 -1.97 -16.34 12.24
N GLY A 221 -1.96 -16.82 11.01
CA GLY A 221 -1.78 -15.99 9.83
C GLY A 221 -2.90 -14.95 9.69
N GLN A 222 -4.16 -15.36 9.85
CA GLN A 222 -5.30 -14.46 9.82
C GLN A 222 -5.25 -13.44 10.96
N PHE A 223 -4.96 -13.88 12.19
CA PHE A 223 -4.79 -12.96 13.32
C PHE A 223 -3.71 -11.90 13.05
N TRP A 224 -2.58 -12.30 12.44
CA TRP A 224 -1.50 -11.36 12.12
C TRP A 224 -1.92 -10.35 11.07
N VAL A 225 -2.61 -10.79 10.01
CA VAL A 225 -3.13 -9.91 8.95
C VAL A 225 -4.16 -8.93 9.51
N ASP A 226 -5.04 -9.37 10.41
CA ASP A 226 -6.05 -8.52 11.06
C ASP A 226 -5.41 -7.45 11.94
N GLU A 227 -4.37 -7.79 12.70
CA GLU A 227 -3.66 -6.80 13.52
C GLU A 227 -2.86 -5.81 12.67
N LEU A 228 -2.27 -6.23 11.55
CA LEU A 228 -1.67 -5.34 10.55
C LEU A 228 -2.73 -4.43 9.90
N GLN A 229 -3.94 -4.95 9.65
CA GLN A 229 -5.07 -4.15 9.15
C GLN A 229 -5.45 -3.07 10.17
N ARG A 230 -5.57 -3.41 11.46
CA ARG A 230 -5.85 -2.44 12.54
C ARG A 230 -4.78 -1.35 12.62
N LEU A 231 -3.50 -1.73 12.47
CA LEU A 231 -2.40 -0.76 12.45
C LEU A 231 -2.50 0.16 11.24
N ARG A 232 -2.72 -0.41 10.04
CA ARG A 232 -2.92 0.34 8.80
C ARG A 232 -4.08 1.33 8.92
N ASP A 233 -5.20 0.95 9.57
CA ASP A 233 -6.38 1.81 9.71
C ASP A 233 -6.12 3.00 10.63
N LYS A 234 -5.36 2.80 11.72
CA LYS A 234 -4.93 3.90 12.59
C LYS A 234 -4.05 4.90 11.86
N LEU A 235 -3.05 4.40 11.12
CA LEU A 235 -2.16 5.23 10.30
C LEU A 235 -2.90 5.87 9.11
N GLY A 236 -3.93 5.19 8.56
CA GLY A 236 -4.81 5.73 7.55
C GLY A 236 -5.58 6.95 8.04
N LYS A 237 -6.29 6.81 9.15
CA LYS A 237 -7.03 7.92 9.78
C LYS A 237 -6.12 9.09 10.15
N HIS A 238 -4.89 8.83 10.62
CA HIS A 238 -3.91 9.87 10.89
C HIS A 238 -3.57 10.65 9.62
N HIS A 239 -3.30 9.95 8.52
CA HIS A 239 -3.00 10.57 7.24
C HIS A 239 -4.18 11.37 6.68
N ASP A 240 -5.41 10.84 6.74
CA ASP A 240 -6.62 11.54 6.28
C ASP A 240 -6.83 12.85 7.07
N LEU A 241 -6.52 12.85 8.38
CA LEU A 241 -6.50 14.06 9.20
C LEU A 241 -5.37 15.04 8.85
N ALA A 242 -4.19 14.55 8.42
CA ALA A 242 -3.12 15.42 7.95
C ALA A 242 -3.51 16.14 6.65
N VAL A 243 -4.18 15.44 5.73
CA VAL A 243 -4.74 16.04 4.51
C VAL A 243 -5.81 17.09 4.86
N LEU A 244 -6.72 16.76 5.77
CA LEU A 244 -7.76 17.70 6.23
C LEU A 244 -7.14 18.93 6.90
N ARG A 245 -6.07 18.77 7.68
CA ARG A 245 -5.32 19.88 8.29
C ARG A 245 -4.75 20.79 7.22
N ALA A 246 -4.07 20.25 6.22
CA ALA A 246 -3.49 21.05 5.13
C ALA A 246 -4.56 21.85 4.39
N LEU A 247 -5.74 21.28 4.11
CA LEU A 247 -6.86 21.97 3.49
C LEU A 247 -7.41 23.11 4.38
N ALA A 248 -7.49 22.89 5.69
CA ALA A 248 -7.96 23.92 6.64
C ALA A 248 -6.94 25.07 6.79
N GLU A 249 -5.65 24.75 6.77
CA GLU A 249 -4.55 25.73 6.83
C GLU A 249 -4.44 26.58 5.56
N ALA A 250 -4.77 25.99 4.39
CA ALA A 250 -4.78 26.69 3.11
C ALA A 250 -5.97 27.67 2.93
N GLN A 251 -6.96 27.66 3.84
CA GLN A 251 -8.10 28.56 3.72
C GLN A 251 -7.69 30.03 3.83
N PRO A 252 -8.16 30.89 2.88
CA PRO A 252 -7.78 32.29 2.86
C PRO A 252 -8.35 33.04 4.07
N ALA A 253 -7.54 33.91 4.64
CA ALA A 253 -8.01 34.89 5.63
C ALA A 253 -8.83 36.00 4.94
N ARG A 254 -10.01 36.30 5.45
CA ARG A 254 -10.79 37.46 5.03
C ARG A 254 -10.63 38.57 6.06
N ALA A 255 -10.26 39.79 5.63
CA ALA A 255 -9.96 40.92 6.51
C ALA A 255 -8.98 40.58 7.65
N GLY A 256 -7.91 39.82 7.33
CA GLY A 256 -6.88 39.39 8.29
C GLY A 256 -7.30 38.31 9.29
N ARG A 257 -8.52 37.76 9.18
CA ARG A 257 -9.04 36.71 10.07
C ARG A 257 -9.37 35.45 9.32
N ARG A 258 -8.86 34.30 9.83
CA ARG A 258 -9.30 32.96 9.34
C ARG A 258 -10.76 32.72 9.73
N PRO A 259 -11.50 31.87 8.95
CA PRO A 259 -12.86 31.46 9.30
C PRO A 259 -12.94 30.89 10.72
N ALA A 260 -13.99 31.24 11.45
CA ALA A 260 -14.16 30.87 12.86
C ALA A 260 -14.11 29.37 13.15
N TRP A 261 -14.43 28.54 12.15
CA TRP A 261 -14.37 27.08 12.25
C TRP A 261 -12.93 26.52 12.17
N CYS A 262 -11.95 27.26 11.63
CA CYS A 262 -10.58 26.73 11.44
C CYS A 262 -9.88 26.39 12.76
N ALA A 263 -9.86 27.30 13.72
CA ALA A 263 -9.14 27.09 14.98
C ALA A 263 -9.66 25.87 15.77
N PRO A 264 -10.99 25.71 16.02
CA PRO A 264 -11.48 24.53 16.72
C PRO A 264 -11.32 23.24 15.92
N LEU A 265 -11.36 23.30 14.56
CA LEU A 265 -11.08 22.12 13.72
C LEU A 265 -9.61 21.70 13.85
N LEU A 266 -8.66 22.61 13.73
CA LEU A 266 -7.21 22.33 13.84
C LEU A 266 -6.86 21.78 15.23
N ALA A 267 -7.45 22.31 16.29
CA ALA A 267 -7.26 21.80 17.65
C ALA A 267 -7.79 20.35 17.80
N ALA A 268 -8.97 20.05 17.25
CA ALA A 268 -9.54 18.70 17.26
C ALA A 268 -8.68 17.72 16.44
N ILE A 269 -8.18 18.14 15.26
CA ILE A 269 -7.25 17.34 14.43
C ILE A 269 -5.99 17.00 15.22
N ALA A 270 -5.32 17.99 15.81
CA ALA A 270 -4.08 17.77 16.55
C ALA A 270 -4.28 16.80 17.73
N ALA A 271 -5.34 16.96 18.50
CA ALA A 271 -5.68 16.06 19.60
C ALA A 271 -5.96 14.63 19.12
N ARG A 272 -6.64 14.47 17.99
CA ARG A 272 -6.98 13.16 17.43
C ARG A 272 -5.76 12.47 16.81
N GLN A 273 -4.94 13.20 16.05
CA GLN A 273 -3.69 12.70 15.48
C GLN A 273 -2.75 12.18 16.57
N GLY A 274 -2.55 12.91 17.66
CA GLY A 274 -1.72 12.47 18.78
C GLY A 274 -2.19 11.12 19.37
N LYS A 275 -3.52 10.94 19.58
CA LYS A 275 -4.09 9.67 20.06
C LYS A 275 -3.89 8.54 19.05
N LEU A 276 -4.05 8.80 17.75
CA LEU A 276 -3.88 7.80 16.69
C LEU A 276 -2.43 7.39 16.56
N ALA A 277 -1.48 8.32 16.51
CA ALA A 277 -0.05 8.06 16.44
C ALA A 277 0.42 7.22 17.64
N HIS A 278 0.09 7.62 18.86
CA HIS A 278 0.42 6.86 20.06
C HIS A 278 -0.14 5.44 20.02
N SER A 279 -1.41 5.27 19.67
CA SER A 279 -2.06 3.95 19.58
C SER A 279 -1.47 3.09 18.46
N ALA A 280 -1.12 3.69 17.31
CA ALA A 280 -0.49 3.00 16.20
C ALA A 280 0.92 2.51 16.57
N LEU A 281 1.75 3.36 17.17
CA LEU A 281 3.10 3.00 17.56
C LEU A 281 3.15 1.93 18.65
N ARG A 282 2.21 1.94 19.60
CA ARG A 282 2.07 0.84 20.58
C ARG A 282 1.71 -0.48 19.92
N LEU A 283 0.82 -0.47 18.92
CA LEU A 283 0.47 -1.68 18.17
C LEU A 283 1.63 -2.15 17.30
N HIS A 284 2.30 -1.21 16.61
CA HIS A 284 3.50 -1.49 15.82
C HIS A 284 4.59 -2.16 16.68
N ALA A 285 4.87 -1.64 17.88
CA ALA A 285 5.89 -2.19 18.79
C ALA A 285 5.62 -3.66 19.15
N ARG A 286 4.35 -4.07 19.24
CA ARG A 286 3.95 -5.48 19.48
C ARG A 286 4.12 -6.34 18.24
N LEU A 287 3.59 -5.90 17.10
CA LEU A 287 3.64 -6.64 15.83
C LEU A 287 5.06 -6.83 15.32
N PHE A 288 5.92 -5.85 15.56
CA PHE A 288 7.32 -5.84 15.11
C PHE A 288 8.32 -6.01 16.26
N ALA A 289 7.91 -6.68 17.34
CA ALA A 289 8.79 -6.94 18.50
C ALA A 289 9.95 -7.87 18.17
N GLU A 290 9.67 -8.89 17.39
CA GLU A 290 10.61 -9.95 16.98
C GLU A 290 11.80 -9.39 16.20
N LYS A 291 13.00 -9.98 16.39
CA LYS A 291 14.13 -9.68 15.50
C LYS A 291 13.91 -10.30 14.12
N PRO A 292 14.34 -9.68 13.01
CA PRO A 292 14.09 -10.20 11.66
C PRO A 292 14.57 -11.65 11.43
N LYS A 293 15.69 -12.04 12.04
CA LYS A 293 16.21 -13.41 11.98
C LYS A 293 15.27 -14.42 12.68
N ALA A 294 14.69 -14.03 13.82
CA ALA A 294 13.73 -14.87 14.54
C ALA A 294 12.43 -15.00 13.76
N PHE A 295 11.93 -13.89 13.21
CA PHE A 295 10.78 -13.86 12.32
C PHE A 295 10.96 -14.83 11.11
N ARG A 296 12.10 -14.73 10.39
CA ARG A 296 12.40 -15.65 9.29
C ARG A 296 12.39 -17.11 9.72
N ARG A 297 13.08 -17.43 10.83
CA ARG A 297 13.16 -18.80 11.36
C ARG A 297 11.78 -19.36 11.71
N ARG A 298 10.92 -18.54 12.33
CA ARG A 298 9.55 -18.94 12.68
C ARG A 298 8.70 -19.23 11.44
N LEU A 299 8.74 -18.37 10.41
CA LEU A 299 8.03 -18.62 9.15
C LEU A 299 8.55 -19.86 8.45
N SER A 300 9.87 -20.04 8.37
CA SER A 300 10.49 -21.26 7.81
C SER A 300 9.97 -22.52 8.47
N ALA A 301 9.91 -22.56 9.80
CA ALA A 301 9.41 -23.71 10.54
C ALA A 301 7.92 -24.02 10.22
N TYR A 302 7.09 -23.00 10.05
CA TYR A 302 5.67 -23.22 9.69
C TYR A 302 5.53 -23.76 8.28
N MET A 303 6.28 -23.21 7.31
CA MET A 303 6.26 -23.66 5.92
C MET A 303 6.73 -25.12 5.80
N SER A 304 7.84 -25.50 6.47
CA SER A 304 8.36 -26.86 6.49
C SER A 304 7.36 -27.87 7.09
N ALA A 305 6.73 -27.51 8.21
CA ALA A 305 5.76 -28.40 8.87
C ALA A 305 4.51 -28.76 8.01
N VAL A 306 4.19 -27.91 7.03
CA VAL A 306 3.12 -28.20 6.06
C VAL A 306 3.61 -29.08 4.91
N SER A 307 4.86 -28.86 4.46
CA SER A 307 5.46 -29.63 3.35
C SER A 307 5.70 -31.10 3.72
N GLU A 308 6.04 -31.37 4.99
CA GLU A 308 6.27 -32.75 5.49
C GLU A 308 5.00 -33.61 5.59
N ARG A 309 3.81 -33.00 5.45
CA ARG A 309 2.51 -33.69 5.54
C ARG A 309 1.81 -33.93 4.19
N LYS A 310 2.43 -33.50 3.11
CA LYS A 310 1.99 -33.78 1.73
C LYS A 310 2.84 -34.83 1.07
#